data_81a0beb4bfe37de5c0714389c7e65904
#
_entry.id   81a0beb4bfe37de5c0714389c7e65904
#
_cell.length_a   1.000
_cell.length_b   1.000
_cell.length_c   1.000
_cell.angle_alpha   90.00
_cell.angle_beta   90.00
_cell.angle_gamma   90.00
#
_symmetry.space_group_name_H-M   'P 1'
#
loop_
_entity.id
_entity.type
_entity.pdbx_description
1 polymer ?
#
loop_
_entity_poly.entity_id
_entity_poly.type
_entity_poly.pdbx_seq_one_letter_code
_entity_poly.pdbx_strand_id
1 'polypeptide(L)'
;MYGLSVKERRGWRTLCLGVFAAMLLAAGGCRKREPGPPTPKTGEQYPIRGTVVMVDQKDGQVELQHEAVPGLMEAMTMEYPVTDKSALSELHHGDRIVATLLADKSAQGPVNLRLSDVVVTAEADPNRMPQTQYHVPTPGDVVPNFPLVNQSDKKIDLDQYRGKVLLMTFIYTRCPLADYCPRMSRNFAEIDGKLAQDPALYKETHLLSVSFDPAYDTPKVLKSYGEAYTGRYSKETFQHWEFAVPPQDELANMEQFFLLGVTPGQKGTLQHSLSTVVIGKDGKVVAFYPTNDWKVSDVLSEMKQAAGA
;
A
#
# COMPACT_ATOMS: atom_id res chain seq x y z
N MET A 1 -36.89 -62.40 -7.85
CA MET A 1 -38.32 -62.42 -8.22
C MET A 1 -38.53 -61.40 -9.33
N TYR A 2 -38.90 -61.96 -10.49
CA TYR A 2 -39.62 -61.41 -11.64
C TYR A 2 -39.18 -60.00 -12.12
N GLY A 3 -38.81 -59.77 -13.37
CA GLY A 3 -39.00 -60.56 -14.60
C GLY A 3 -39.47 -59.65 -15.73
N LEU A 4 -38.72 -59.64 -16.87
CA LEU A 4 -39.21 -59.59 -18.26
C LEU A 4 -39.90 -58.27 -18.71
N SER A 5 -39.76 -57.76 -19.92
CA SER A 5 -39.54 -58.35 -21.25
C SER A 5 -39.40 -57.23 -22.32
N VAL A 6 -38.43 -57.38 -23.15
CA VAL A 6 -38.26 -57.20 -24.58
C VAL A 6 -39.53 -56.92 -25.37
N LYS A 7 -39.51 -55.97 -26.35
CA LYS A 7 -40.03 -56.23 -27.73
C LYS A 7 -39.38 -55.28 -28.75
N GLU A 8 -38.57 -55.88 -29.58
CA GLU A 8 -38.26 -55.43 -30.97
C GLU A 8 -39.48 -55.29 -31.86
N ARG A 9 -39.46 -54.40 -32.82
CA ARG A 9 -39.97 -54.69 -34.19
C ARG A 9 -39.20 -53.93 -35.25
N ARG A 10 -38.80 -54.70 -36.24
CA ARG A 10 -38.13 -54.45 -37.52
C ARG A 10 -38.99 -53.77 -38.54
N GLY A 11 -38.35 -53.11 -39.50
CA GLY A 11 -38.64 -53.17 -40.92
C GLY A 11 -39.24 -51.86 -41.47
N TRP A 12 -38.84 -51.25 -42.57
CA TRP A 12 -38.52 -51.82 -43.86
C TRP A 12 -37.86 -50.77 -44.76
N ARG A 13 -37.08 -51.25 -45.71
CA ARG A 13 -36.34 -50.60 -46.78
C ARG A 13 -37.24 -49.81 -47.72
N THR A 14 -36.79 -48.69 -48.28
CA THR A 14 -36.81 -48.53 -49.76
C THR A 14 -35.77 -47.48 -50.20
N LEU A 15 -35.06 -47.89 -51.21
CA LEU A 15 -34.03 -47.24 -52.00
C LEU A 15 -34.67 -46.21 -52.94
N CYS A 16 -34.17 -45.03 -53.13
CA CYS A 16 -34.26 -44.27 -54.36
C CYS A 16 -32.95 -43.45 -54.58
N LEU A 17 -32.27 -43.88 -55.65
CA LEU A 17 -31.20 -43.09 -56.28
C LEU A 17 -31.80 -41.86 -56.98
N GLY A 18 -31.12 -40.74 -56.86
CA GLY A 18 -31.35 -39.53 -57.63
C GLY A 18 -30.11 -38.65 -57.64
N VAL A 19 -29.35 -38.79 -58.73
CA VAL A 19 -28.21 -37.93 -59.09
C VAL A 19 -28.73 -36.54 -59.40
N PHE A 20 -28.19 -35.49 -58.76
CA PHE A 20 -28.20 -34.15 -59.34
C PHE A 20 -26.95 -33.36 -58.98
N ALA A 21 -26.50 -32.69 -59.96
CA ALA A 21 -25.20 -32.05 -60.18
C ALA A 21 -24.82 -30.92 -59.24
N ALA A 22 -23.51 -30.70 -59.20
CA ALA A 22 -22.79 -29.61 -58.57
C ALA A 22 -23.32 -28.19 -58.89
N MET A 23 -23.40 -27.36 -57.83
CA MET A 23 -23.25 -25.92 -57.98
C MET A 23 -22.54 -25.37 -56.74
N LEU A 24 -21.27 -25.09 -56.95
CA LEU A 24 -20.42 -24.32 -56.02
C LEU A 24 -20.95 -22.89 -56.00
N LEU A 25 -21.61 -22.50 -54.93
CA LEU A 25 -21.82 -21.10 -54.56
C LEU A 25 -20.97 -20.82 -53.31
N ALA A 26 -19.88 -20.11 -53.53
CA ALA A 26 -19.06 -19.52 -52.48
C ALA A 26 -19.88 -18.44 -51.76
N ALA A 27 -20.58 -18.79 -50.69
CA ALA A 27 -21.11 -17.83 -49.74
C ALA A 27 -20.01 -17.45 -48.77
N GLY A 28 -19.35 -16.32 -49.02
CA GLY A 28 -18.49 -15.64 -48.06
C GLY A 28 -19.30 -15.26 -46.82
N GLY A 29 -19.34 -16.15 -45.85
CA GLY A 29 -19.91 -15.89 -44.55
C GLY A 29 -19.04 -14.87 -43.83
N CYS A 30 -19.45 -13.60 -43.84
CA CYS A 30 -18.98 -12.65 -42.81
C CYS A 30 -19.32 -13.25 -41.42
N ARG A 31 -18.36 -13.91 -40.82
CA ARG A 31 -18.42 -14.19 -39.38
C ARG A 31 -18.54 -12.84 -38.67
N LYS A 32 -19.73 -12.47 -38.25
CA LYS A 32 -19.92 -11.45 -37.24
C LYS A 32 -19.06 -11.90 -36.05
N ARG A 33 -17.98 -11.15 -35.81
CA ARG A 33 -17.22 -11.26 -34.58
C ARG A 33 -18.21 -11.05 -33.45
N GLU A 34 -18.46 -12.07 -32.64
CA GLU A 34 -19.21 -11.88 -31.40
C GLU A 34 -18.55 -10.74 -30.64
N PRO A 35 -19.33 -9.80 -30.11
CA PRO A 35 -18.76 -8.76 -29.26
C PRO A 35 -18.07 -9.50 -28.10
N GLY A 36 -16.78 -9.26 -27.96
CA GLY A 36 -16.01 -9.70 -26.77
C GLY A 36 -16.71 -9.22 -25.50
N PRO A 37 -16.40 -9.84 -24.36
CA PRO A 37 -16.99 -9.41 -23.09
C PRO A 37 -16.92 -7.89 -22.99
N PRO A 38 -18.00 -7.23 -22.49
CA PRO A 38 -18.05 -5.79 -22.45
C PRO A 38 -16.81 -5.28 -21.75
N THR A 39 -16.02 -4.49 -22.46
CA THR A 39 -14.93 -3.69 -21.87
C THR A 39 -15.54 -2.92 -20.71
N PRO A 40 -14.97 -2.99 -19.50
CA PRO A 40 -15.48 -2.20 -18.38
C PRO A 40 -15.67 -0.76 -18.84
N LYS A 41 -16.84 -0.19 -18.57
CA LYS A 41 -17.13 1.21 -18.89
C LYS A 41 -15.98 2.01 -18.31
N THR A 42 -15.25 2.68 -19.15
CA THR A 42 -14.10 3.52 -18.81
C THR A 42 -14.47 4.42 -17.64
N GLY A 43 -13.79 4.23 -16.53
CA GLY A 43 -13.82 5.15 -15.41
C GLY A 43 -13.39 6.56 -15.84
N GLU A 44 -13.44 7.49 -14.93
CA GLU A 44 -12.90 8.83 -15.20
C GLU A 44 -11.41 8.75 -15.48
N GLN A 45 -10.95 9.58 -16.41
CA GLN A 45 -9.55 9.64 -16.82
C GLN A 45 -9.01 11.04 -16.54
N TYR A 46 -7.84 11.07 -15.93
CA TYR A 46 -7.17 12.32 -15.61
C TYR A 46 -5.72 12.26 -16.08
N PRO A 47 -5.21 13.34 -16.69
CA PRO A 47 -3.78 13.44 -16.97
C PRO A 47 -3.04 13.57 -15.63
N ILE A 48 -2.01 12.77 -15.45
CA ILE A 48 -1.14 12.82 -14.28
C ILE A 48 0.31 12.89 -14.73
N ARG A 49 1.13 13.60 -13.98
CA ARG A 49 2.57 13.69 -14.18
C ARG A 49 3.26 13.77 -12.83
N GLY A 50 4.46 13.24 -12.79
CA GLY A 50 5.23 13.21 -11.55
C GLY A 50 6.60 12.60 -11.73
N THR A 51 7.28 12.42 -10.60
CA THR A 51 8.57 11.76 -10.50
C THR A 51 8.41 10.40 -9.85
N VAL A 52 9.01 9.38 -10.43
CA VAL A 52 9.02 8.02 -9.88
C VAL A 52 9.86 8.01 -8.61
N VAL A 53 9.26 7.61 -7.51
CA VAL A 53 9.93 7.46 -6.22
C VAL A 53 10.37 6.02 -6.01
N MET A 54 9.51 5.05 -6.33
CA MET A 54 9.81 3.64 -6.20
C MET A 54 9.04 2.82 -7.24
N VAL A 55 9.63 1.72 -7.67
CA VAL A 55 9.00 0.75 -8.57
C VAL A 55 8.92 -0.60 -7.87
N ASP A 56 7.71 -1.08 -7.62
CA ASP A 56 7.47 -2.44 -7.16
C ASP A 56 7.06 -3.34 -8.33
N GLN A 57 8.05 -4.01 -8.91
CA GLN A 57 7.82 -4.93 -10.02
C GLN A 57 7.04 -6.18 -9.59
N LYS A 58 7.16 -6.60 -8.33
CA LYS A 58 6.51 -7.81 -7.79
C LYS A 58 5.01 -7.60 -7.72
N ASP A 59 4.57 -6.48 -7.17
CA ASP A 59 3.16 -6.20 -6.96
C ASP A 59 2.56 -5.40 -8.12
N GLY A 60 3.42 -4.93 -9.03
CA GLY A 60 2.97 -4.25 -10.24
C GLY A 60 2.56 -2.80 -9.99
N GLN A 61 3.28 -2.11 -9.10
CA GLN A 61 2.96 -0.77 -8.64
C GLN A 61 4.13 0.19 -8.85
N VAL A 62 3.82 1.48 -8.91
CA VAL A 62 4.78 2.56 -8.87
C VAL A 62 4.36 3.58 -7.81
N GLU A 63 5.31 3.98 -6.97
CA GLU A 63 5.13 5.14 -6.11
C GLU A 63 5.54 6.39 -6.89
N LEU A 64 4.61 7.32 -7.02
CA LEU A 64 4.75 8.51 -7.84
C LEU A 64 4.55 9.76 -6.99
N GLN A 65 5.55 10.64 -6.95
CA GLN A 65 5.40 12.01 -6.47
C GLN A 65 4.79 12.82 -7.61
N HIS A 66 3.48 12.99 -7.59
CA HIS A 66 2.76 13.65 -8.67
C HIS A 66 2.38 15.09 -8.34
N GLU A 67 2.25 15.90 -9.39
CA GLU A 67 1.67 17.22 -9.31
C GLU A 67 0.15 17.13 -9.04
N ALA A 68 -0.48 18.26 -8.69
CA ALA A 68 -1.93 18.29 -8.52
C ALA A 68 -2.65 17.75 -9.76
N VAL A 69 -3.64 16.87 -9.54
CA VAL A 69 -4.53 16.34 -10.59
C VAL A 69 -5.83 17.14 -10.54
N PRO A 70 -6.04 18.09 -11.48
CA PRO A 70 -7.16 19.01 -11.42
C PRO A 70 -8.51 18.29 -11.34
N GLY A 71 -9.34 18.67 -10.38
CA GLY A 71 -10.67 18.09 -10.18
C GLY A 71 -10.67 16.77 -9.43
N LEU A 72 -9.51 16.24 -9.05
CA LEU A 72 -9.40 14.96 -8.35
C LEU A 72 -8.62 15.07 -7.03
N MET A 73 -7.36 15.50 -7.06
CA MET A 73 -6.50 15.55 -5.87
C MET A 73 -5.38 16.57 -6.00
N GLU A 74 -4.84 16.99 -4.88
CA GLU A 74 -3.67 17.85 -4.78
C GLU A 74 -2.36 17.09 -5.10
N ALA A 75 -1.24 17.84 -5.20
CA ALA A 75 0.08 17.25 -5.37
C ALA A 75 0.45 16.40 -4.15
N MET A 76 0.92 15.16 -4.37
CA MET A 76 1.26 14.23 -3.30
C MET A 76 2.11 13.08 -3.80
N THR A 77 2.55 12.23 -2.89
CA THR A 77 3.19 10.94 -3.22
C THR A 77 2.24 9.81 -2.92
N MET A 78 1.95 8.99 -3.92
CA MET A 78 1.04 7.84 -3.81
C MET A 78 1.53 6.66 -4.64
N GLU A 79 1.13 5.47 -4.19
CA GLU A 79 1.29 4.23 -4.95
C GLU A 79 0.13 4.02 -5.90
N TYR A 80 0.48 3.59 -7.11
CA TYR A 80 -0.49 3.30 -8.16
C TYR A 80 -0.18 1.95 -8.81
N PRO A 81 -1.16 1.04 -8.88
CA PRO A 81 -1.07 -0.09 -9.78
C PRO A 81 -0.91 0.39 -11.22
N VAL A 82 -0.01 -0.25 -11.98
CA VAL A 82 0.20 0.04 -13.40
C VAL A 82 -0.51 -1.02 -14.23
N THR A 83 -1.37 -0.59 -15.16
CA THR A 83 -2.17 -1.52 -15.98
C THR A 83 -1.33 -2.34 -16.94
N ASP A 84 -0.31 -1.73 -17.52
CA ASP A 84 0.70 -2.42 -18.33
C ASP A 84 1.97 -2.65 -17.49
N LYS A 85 2.08 -3.84 -16.93
CA LYS A 85 3.22 -4.21 -16.08
C LYS A 85 4.55 -4.23 -16.83
N SER A 86 4.55 -4.26 -18.16
CA SER A 86 5.79 -4.21 -18.94
C SER A 86 6.48 -2.85 -18.82
N ALA A 87 5.71 -1.77 -18.63
CA ALA A 87 6.25 -0.43 -18.42
C ALA A 87 7.11 -0.33 -17.14
N LEU A 88 6.82 -1.15 -16.13
CA LEU A 88 7.56 -1.11 -14.86
C LEU A 88 9.05 -1.47 -15.01
N SER A 89 9.38 -2.29 -16.00
CA SER A 89 10.79 -2.67 -16.26
C SER A 89 11.63 -1.53 -16.85
N GLU A 90 10.96 -0.52 -17.38
CA GLU A 90 11.58 0.65 -18.00
C GLU A 90 11.61 1.87 -17.06
N LEU A 91 10.93 1.77 -15.90
CA LEU A 91 10.88 2.85 -14.92
C LEU A 91 12.00 2.72 -13.89
N HIS A 92 12.63 3.84 -13.62
CA HIS A 92 13.68 3.96 -12.62
C HIS A 92 13.36 5.09 -11.62
N HIS A 93 13.90 4.97 -10.42
CA HIS A 93 13.82 6.04 -9.43
C HIS A 93 14.36 7.36 -10.01
N GLY A 94 13.56 8.43 -9.87
CA GLY A 94 13.89 9.76 -10.37
C GLY A 94 13.41 10.05 -11.79
N ASP A 95 12.89 9.07 -12.52
CA ASP A 95 12.30 9.30 -13.84
C ASP A 95 11.09 10.23 -13.73
N ARG A 96 10.99 11.16 -14.66
CA ARG A 96 9.79 11.98 -14.81
C ARG A 96 8.85 11.33 -15.81
N ILE A 97 7.63 11.10 -15.40
CA ILE A 97 6.62 10.46 -16.23
C ILE A 97 5.38 11.33 -16.43
N VAL A 98 4.70 11.08 -17.52
CA VAL A 98 3.30 11.41 -17.73
C VAL A 98 2.51 10.12 -17.91
N ALA A 99 1.29 10.09 -17.44
CA ALA A 99 0.42 8.94 -17.54
C ALA A 99 -1.07 9.36 -17.57
N THR A 100 -1.94 8.41 -17.83
CA THR A 100 -3.37 8.53 -17.64
C THR A 100 -3.76 7.87 -16.31
N LEU A 101 -4.27 8.63 -15.36
CA LEU A 101 -4.83 8.11 -14.12
C LEU A 101 -6.28 7.69 -14.37
N LEU A 102 -6.54 6.41 -14.23
CA LEU A 102 -7.86 5.81 -14.32
C LEU A 102 -8.49 5.73 -12.94
N ALA A 103 -9.75 6.14 -12.81
CA ALA A 103 -10.52 6.07 -11.57
C ALA A 103 -11.90 5.47 -11.85
N ASP A 104 -12.34 4.52 -11.05
CA ASP A 104 -13.71 4.01 -11.12
C ASP A 104 -14.63 4.91 -10.29
N LYS A 105 -15.87 5.11 -10.76
CA LYS A 105 -16.87 5.91 -10.04
C LYS A 105 -17.50 5.12 -8.91
N SER A 106 -17.57 5.72 -7.71
CA SER A 106 -18.40 5.22 -6.62
C SER A 106 -19.27 6.33 -6.03
N ALA A 107 -20.24 5.94 -5.19
CA ALA A 107 -21.09 6.89 -4.50
C ALA A 107 -20.30 7.77 -3.48
N GLN A 108 -19.12 7.33 -3.08
CA GLN A 108 -18.23 8.00 -2.13
C GLN A 108 -17.11 8.79 -2.80
N GLY A 109 -17.02 8.76 -4.13
CA GLY A 109 -15.97 9.39 -4.91
C GLY A 109 -15.17 8.38 -5.76
N PRO A 110 -14.07 8.83 -6.38
CA PRO A 110 -13.20 7.98 -7.20
C PRO A 110 -12.56 6.87 -6.35
N VAL A 111 -12.50 5.64 -6.92
CA VAL A 111 -11.88 4.46 -6.31
C VAL A 111 -11.06 3.72 -7.36
N ASN A 112 -10.26 2.73 -6.94
CA ASN A 112 -9.44 1.89 -7.81
C ASN A 112 -8.54 2.70 -8.75
N LEU A 113 -7.84 3.69 -8.19
CA LEU A 113 -6.89 4.53 -8.91
C LEU A 113 -5.76 3.67 -9.48
N ARG A 114 -5.45 3.81 -10.78
CA ARG A 114 -4.41 3.05 -11.46
C ARG A 114 -3.87 3.82 -12.66
N LEU A 115 -2.61 3.61 -13.02
CA LEU A 115 -1.98 4.27 -14.15
C LEU A 115 -2.10 3.44 -15.43
N SER A 116 -2.35 4.11 -16.54
CA SER A 116 -2.21 3.60 -17.90
C SER A 116 -1.40 4.59 -18.74
N ASP A 117 -0.96 4.13 -19.91
CA ASP A 117 -0.23 4.95 -20.90
C ASP A 117 0.96 5.70 -20.27
N VAL A 118 1.73 4.98 -19.45
CA VAL A 118 2.89 5.55 -18.76
C VAL A 118 3.99 5.83 -19.79
N VAL A 119 4.45 7.07 -19.83
CA VAL A 119 5.52 7.53 -20.73
C VAL A 119 6.59 8.25 -19.91
N VAL A 120 7.83 7.81 -20.03
CA VAL A 120 8.99 8.50 -19.46
C VAL A 120 9.27 9.75 -20.30
N THR A 121 9.16 10.91 -19.69
CA THR A 121 9.42 12.22 -20.36
C THR A 121 10.83 12.74 -20.10
N ALA A 122 11.46 12.29 -19.04
CA ALA A 122 12.87 12.48 -18.76
C ALA A 122 13.39 11.33 -17.93
N GLU A 123 14.42 10.67 -18.39
CA GLU A 123 15.14 9.65 -17.62
C GLU A 123 15.92 10.32 -16.47
N ALA A 124 16.02 9.61 -15.37
CA ALA A 124 16.90 10.01 -14.28
C ALA A 124 18.36 10.00 -14.79
N ASP A 125 19.09 11.09 -14.62
CA ASP A 125 20.52 11.09 -14.85
C ASP A 125 21.20 10.28 -13.71
N PRO A 126 21.81 9.14 -13.99
CA PRO A 126 22.48 8.32 -12.95
C PRO A 126 23.62 9.07 -12.25
N ASN A 127 24.14 10.15 -12.86
CA ASN A 127 25.15 11.01 -12.27
C ASN A 127 24.57 12.29 -11.64
N ARG A 128 23.32 12.56 -11.90
CA ARG A 128 22.56 13.65 -11.34
C ARG A 128 21.36 13.05 -10.62
N MET A 129 21.65 12.43 -9.45
CA MET A 129 20.54 12.08 -8.56
C MET A 129 19.67 13.32 -8.41
N PRO A 130 18.38 13.29 -8.81
CA PRO A 130 17.47 14.33 -8.39
C PRO A 130 17.68 14.43 -6.88
N GLN A 131 17.84 15.62 -6.35
CA GLN A 131 17.68 15.78 -4.90
C GLN A 131 16.25 15.35 -4.64
N THR A 132 16.08 14.06 -4.34
CA THR A 132 14.79 13.55 -3.91
C THR A 132 14.43 14.36 -2.70
N GLN A 133 13.31 15.04 -2.78
CA GLN A 133 12.78 15.78 -1.65
C GLN A 133 12.49 14.82 -0.48
N TYR A 134 12.44 13.52 -0.77
CA TYR A 134 12.20 12.44 0.19
C TYR A 134 13.32 11.41 0.14
N HIS A 135 13.76 11.00 1.30
CA HIS A 135 14.69 9.89 1.47
C HIS A 135 13.89 8.58 1.53
N VAL A 136 14.35 7.57 0.79
CA VAL A 136 13.80 6.19 0.89
C VAL A 136 14.66 5.43 1.90
N PRO A 137 14.16 5.09 3.08
CA PRO A 137 14.94 4.35 4.07
C PRO A 137 15.39 2.99 3.52
N THR A 138 16.68 2.73 3.60
CA THR A 138 17.28 1.47 3.17
C THR A 138 18.02 0.80 4.33
N PRO A 139 18.12 -0.55 4.33
CA PRO A 139 18.87 -1.25 5.38
C PRO A 139 20.29 -0.71 5.54
N GLY A 140 20.65 -0.35 6.76
CA GLY A 140 21.94 0.23 7.11
C GLY A 140 21.95 1.76 7.29
N ASP A 141 20.92 2.47 6.83
CA ASP A 141 20.79 3.91 7.03
C ASP A 141 20.68 4.24 8.52
N VAL A 142 21.41 5.25 8.95
CA VAL A 142 21.32 5.74 10.32
C VAL A 142 20.11 6.64 10.46
N VAL A 143 19.20 6.26 11.34
CA VAL A 143 18.01 7.06 11.64
C VAL A 143 18.42 8.29 12.46
N PRO A 144 18.08 9.51 12.00
CA PRO A 144 18.33 10.73 12.78
C PRO A 144 17.56 10.71 14.10
N ASN A 145 18.09 11.40 15.09
CA ASN A 145 17.39 11.60 16.34
C ASN A 145 16.28 12.65 16.18
N PHE A 146 15.03 12.24 16.27
CA PHE A 146 13.88 13.12 16.18
C PHE A 146 13.25 13.35 17.55
N PRO A 147 13.03 14.61 17.95
CA PRO A 147 12.31 14.93 19.18
C PRO A 147 10.82 14.65 19.01
N LEU A 148 10.19 14.11 20.02
CA LEU A 148 8.78 13.75 20.05
C LEU A 148 8.15 14.12 21.40
N VAL A 149 6.82 14.16 21.45
CA VAL A 149 6.04 14.22 22.69
C VAL A 149 5.12 13.00 22.71
N ASN A 150 5.21 12.17 23.75
CA ASN A 150 4.43 10.94 23.82
C ASN A 150 3.03 11.19 24.43
N GLN A 151 2.21 10.15 24.43
CA GLN A 151 0.84 10.13 24.94
C GLN A 151 0.71 10.47 26.44
N SER A 152 1.82 10.50 27.15
CA SER A 152 1.89 10.91 28.59
C SER A 152 2.41 12.33 28.76
N ASP A 153 2.46 13.12 27.68
CA ASP A 153 2.97 14.49 27.63
C ASP A 153 4.45 14.60 28.05
N LYS A 154 5.22 13.55 27.78
CA LYS A 154 6.66 13.52 28.05
C LYS A 154 7.42 13.77 26.76
N LYS A 155 8.44 14.60 26.84
CA LYS A 155 9.43 14.74 25.78
C LYS A 155 10.25 13.46 25.72
N ILE A 156 10.35 12.91 24.55
CA ILE A 156 11.11 11.72 24.19
C ILE A 156 11.87 12.00 22.89
N ASP A 157 12.79 11.14 22.52
CA ASP A 157 13.46 11.16 21.22
C ASP A 157 13.79 9.74 20.76
N LEU A 158 14.15 9.56 19.50
CA LEU A 158 14.39 8.23 18.95
C LEU A 158 15.64 7.57 19.53
N ASP A 159 16.64 8.33 19.96
CA ASP A 159 17.88 7.79 20.54
C ASP A 159 17.64 7.08 21.88
N GLN A 160 16.56 7.39 22.59
CA GLN A 160 16.22 6.68 23.85
C GLN A 160 15.93 5.18 23.63
N TYR A 161 15.58 4.78 22.42
CA TYR A 161 15.29 3.38 22.08
C TYR A 161 16.53 2.60 21.62
N ARG A 162 17.70 3.23 21.54
CA ARG A 162 18.95 2.51 21.23
C ARG A 162 19.20 1.40 22.24
N GLY A 163 19.71 0.28 21.75
CA GLY A 163 19.83 -0.96 22.52
C GLY A 163 18.59 -1.85 22.47
N LYS A 164 17.49 -1.36 21.89
CA LYS A 164 16.29 -2.14 21.57
C LYS A 164 16.04 -2.16 20.07
N VAL A 165 15.34 -3.17 19.59
CA VAL A 165 14.77 -3.16 18.25
C VAL A 165 13.46 -2.37 18.28
N LEU A 166 13.41 -1.29 17.53
CA LEU A 166 12.25 -0.41 17.46
C LEU A 166 11.44 -0.71 16.19
N LEU A 167 10.17 -1.05 16.35
CA LEU A 167 9.20 -1.05 15.26
C LEU A 167 8.43 0.27 15.29
N MET A 168 8.51 1.06 14.22
CA MET A 168 7.86 2.35 14.15
C MET A 168 6.95 2.44 12.93
N THR A 169 5.79 3.08 13.09
CA THR A 169 4.85 3.40 12.00
C THR A 169 4.27 4.79 12.16
N PHE A 170 3.73 5.34 11.07
CA PHE A 170 3.08 6.63 11.05
C PHE A 170 1.57 6.50 10.96
N ILE A 171 0.85 7.32 11.71
CA ILE A 171 -0.61 7.31 11.82
C ILE A 171 -1.15 8.73 11.93
N TYR A 172 -2.46 8.89 11.78
CA TYR A 172 -3.22 9.97 12.43
C TYR A 172 -4.56 9.41 12.95
N THR A 173 -5.00 9.91 14.11
CA THR A 173 -6.08 9.26 14.85
C THR A 173 -7.44 9.34 14.16
N ARG A 174 -7.62 10.32 13.26
CA ARG A 174 -8.85 10.55 12.51
C ARG A 174 -8.89 9.88 11.14
N CYS A 175 -7.96 8.96 10.83
CA CYS A 175 -7.92 8.29 9.55
C CYS A 175 -9.22 7.51 9.29
N PRO A 176 -10.00 7.85 8.24
CA PRO A 176 -11.26 7.18 7.96
C PRO A 176 -11.09 5.87 7.18
N LEU A 177 -9.88 5.57 6.71
CA LEU A 177 -9.59 4.45 5.82
C LEU A 177 -9.22 3.22 6.65
N ALA A 178 -10.10 2.22 6.70
CA ALA A 178 -9.94 1.02 7.53
C ALA A 178 -8.67 0.22 7.23
N ASP A 179 -8.17 0.29 6.00
CA ASP A 179 -6.97 -0.43 5.53
C ASP A 179 -5.67 0.36 5.67
N TYR A 180 -5.72 1.59 6.18
CA TYR A 180 -4.55 2.44 6.43
C TYR A 180 -4.20 2.47 7.92
N CYS A 181 -4.19 3.64 8.57
CA CYS A 181 -3.81 3.76 9.98
C CYS A 181 -4.52 2.76 10.92
N PRO A 182 -5.84 2.50 10.79
CA PRO A 182 -6.49 1.48 11.60
C PRO A 182 -5.93 0.07 11.39
N ARG A 183 -5.54 -0.29 10.14
CA ARG A 183 -4.89 -1.59 9.86
C ARG A 183 -3.50 -1.65 10.47
N MET A 184 -2.69 -0.58 10.33
CA MET A 184 -1.36 -0.52 10.95
C MET A 184 -1.46 -0.70 12.46
N SER A 185 -2.40 -0.01 13.11
CA SER A 185 -2.60 -0.13 14.56
C SER A 185 -3.08 -1.53 14.99
N ARG A 186 -3.92 -2.22 14.19
CA ARG A 186 -4.28 -3.63 14.45
C ARG A 186 -3.09 -4.57 14.31
N ASN A 187 -2.26 -4.38 13.27
CA ASN A 187 -1.05 -5.17 13.07
C ASN A 187 -0.07 -4.97 14.24
N PHE A 188 0.09 -3.75 14.71
CA PHE A 188 0.92 -3.45 15.88
C PHE A 188 0.38 -4.10 17.16
N ALA A 189 -0.94 -4.09 17.37
CA ALA A 189 -1.57 -4.80 18.49
C ALA A 189 -1.32 -6.32 18.43
N GLU A 190 -1.38 -6.91 17.24
CA GLU A 190 -1.05 -8.32 17.04
C GLU A 190 0.43 -8.61 17.33
N ILE A 191 1.34 -7.73 16.87
CA ILE A 191 2.77 -7.85 17.12
C ILE A 191 3.06 -7.72 18.62
N ASP A 192 2.51 -6.70 19.31
CA ASP A 192 2.67 -6.52 20.76
C ASP A 192 2.23 -7.76 21.52
N GLY A 193 1.05 -8.31 21.16
CA GLY A 193 0.54 -9.53 21.76
C GLY A 193 1.41 -10.78 21.54
N LYS A 194 2.04 -10.89 20.37
CA LYS A 194 2.97 -12.00 20.06
C LYS A 194 4.32 -11.83 20.76
N LEU A 195 4.84 -10.63 20.81
CA LEU A 195 6.07 -10.30 21.55
C LEU A 195 5.90 -10.56 23.06
N ALA A 196 4.74 -10.22 23.62
CA ALA A 196 4.43 -10.46 25.04
C ALA A 196 4.44 -11.94 25.44
N GLN A 197 4.37 -12.88 24.48
CA GLN A 197 4.48 -14.31 24.73
C GLN A 197 5.93 -14.77 24.92
N ASP A 198 6.91 -13.94 24.54
CA ASP A 198 8.35 -14.17 24.73
C ASP A 198 8.92 -13.00 25.56
N PRO A 199 9.03 -13.15 26.90
CA PRO A 199 9.49 -12.08 27.78
C PRO A 199 10.92 -11.59 27.50
N ALA A 200 11.79 -12.45 26.96
CA ALA A 200 13.14 -12.06 26.60
C ALA A 200 13.12 -11.12 25.39
N LEU A 201 12.42 -11.51 24.33
CA LEU A 201 12.26 -10.70 23.13
C LEU A 201 11.48 -9.40 23.39
N TYR A 202 10.42 -9.47 24.23
CA TYR A 202 9.63 -8.31 24.62
C TYR A 202 10.49 -7.22 25.28
N LYS A 203 11.43 -7.61 26.10
CA LYS A 203 12.36 -6.68 26.76
C LYS A 203 13.33 -6.02 25.77
N GLU A 204 13.73 -6.75 24.73
CA GLU A 204 14.68 -6.29 23.71
C GLU A 204 14.01 -5.50 22.57
N THR A 205 12.70 -5.36 22.60
CA THR A 205 11.92 -4.68 21.55
C THR A 205 11.12 -3.51 22.09
N HIS A 206 10.68 -2.62 21.21
CA HIS A 206 9.77 -1.53 21.52
C HIS A 206 8.93 -1.17 20.29
N LEU A 207 7.72 -0.70 20.48
CA LEU A 207 6.81 -0.26 19.42
C LEU A 207 6.50 1.23 19.58
N LEU A 208 6.48 1.96 18.46
CA LEU A 208 6.19 3.39 18.45
C LEU A 208 5.27 3.74 17.27
N SER A 209 4.11 4.30 17.57
CA SER A 209 3.23 4.90 16.58
C SER A 209 3.35 6.41 16.62
N VAL A 210 3.82 7.03 15.52
CA VAL A 210 4.04 8.47 15.43
C VAL A 210 2.91 9.10 14.63
N SER A 211 2.25 10.09 15.21
CA SER A 211 1.26 10.86 14.48
C SER A 211 1.90 11.93 13.61
N PHE A 212 1.39 12.11 12.40
CA PHE A 212 1.73 13.21 11.50
C PHE A 212 0.66 14.34 11.49
N ASP A 213 -0.23 14.38 12.49
CA ASP A 213 -1.26 15.41 12.65
C ASP A 213 -1.11 16.15 14.00
N PRO A 214 0.05 16.82 14.27
CA PRO A 214 0.32 17.45 15.56
C PRO A 214 -0.69 18.53 15.94
N ALA A 215 -1.38 19.09 14.96
CA ALA A 215 -2.42 20.09 15.22
C ALA A 215 -3.67 19.50 15.93
N TYR A 216 -3.94 18.21 15.72
CA TYR A 216 -5.10 17.54 16.31
C TYR A 216 -4.70 16.46 17.32
N ASP A 217 -3.70 15.67 17.02
CA ASP A 217 -3.30 14.50 17.80
C ASP A 217 -2.46 14.89 19.03
N THR A 218 -3.11 15.58 19.96
CA THR A 218 -2.51 15.95 21.26
C THR A 218 -2.17 14.69 22.07
N PRO A 219 -1.28 14.77 23.09
CA PRO A 219 -0.98 13.66 23.97
C PRO A 219 -2.22 12.96 24.53
N LYS A 220 -3.26 13.72 24.91
CA LYS A 220 -4.54 13.18 25.38
C LYS A 220 -5.29 12.38 24.32
N VAL A 221 -5.29 12.85 23.08
CA VAL A 221 -5.92 12.15 21.95
C VAL A 221 -5.15 10.86 21.64
N LEU A 222 -3.83 10.94 21.58
CA LEU A 222 -2.96 9.78 21.37
C LEU A 222 -3.11 8.73 22.46
N LYS A 223 -3.25 9.16 23.73
CA LYS A 223 -3.51 8.26 24.84
C LYS A 223 -4.79 7.48 24.64
N SER A 224 -5.90 8.18 24.35
CA SER A 224 -7.20 7.53 24.12
C SER A 224 -7.18 6.58 22.92
N TYR A 225 -6.48 6.96 21.85
CA TYR A 225 -6.29 6.11 20.68
C TYR A 225 -5.49 4.85 21.03
N GLY A 226 -4.36 5.00 21.71
CA GLY A 226 -3.52 3.89 22.14
C GLY A 226 -4.25 2.94 23.10
N GLU A 227 -4.95 3.47 24.09
CA GLU A 227 -5.78 2.67 25.01
C GLU A 227 -6.79 1.78 24.29
N ALA A 228 -7.38 2.27 23.20
CA ALA A 228 -8.33 1.49 22.39
C ALA A 228 -7.66 0.34 21.63
N TYR A 229 -6.47 0.55 21.06
CA TYR A 229 -5.77 -0.46 20.26
C TYR A 229 -5.02 -1.48 21.11
N THR A 230 -4.42 -1.09 22.24
CA THR A 230 -3.80 -2.02 23.17
C THR A 230 -4.82 -2.91 23.89
N GLY A 231 -6.10 -2.52 23.91
CA GLY A 231 -7.18 -3.25 24.58
C GLY A 231 -7.08 -3.25 26.10
N ARG A 232 -6.10 -2.55 26.68
CA ARG A 232 -5.89 -2.46 28.14
C ARG A 232 -6.62 -1.27 28.76
N TYR A 233 -7.11 -0.35 27.92
CA TYR A 233 -7.86 0.85 28.32
C TYR A 233 -7.13 1.63 29.43
N SER A 234 -7.84 2.02 30.47
CA SER A 234 -7.27 2.78 31.60
C SER A 234 -6.16 2.07 32.39
N LYS A 235 -5.90 0.79 32.12
CA LYS A 235 -4.79 0.01 32.71
C LYS A 235 -3.53 0.02 31.83
N GLU A 236 -3.59 0.66 30.67
CA GLU A 236 -2.44 0.76 29.78
C GLU A 236 -1.36 1.65 30.39
N THR A 237 -0.13 1.17 30.38
CA THR A 237 1.04 1.86 30.92
C THR A 237 1.97 2.40 29.84
N PHE A 238 1.74 1.98 28.59
CA PHE A 238 2.55 2.38 27.43
C PHE A 238 4.05 2.08 27.54
N GLN A 239 4.43 1.05 28.31
CA GLN A 239 5.83 0.72 28.55
C GLN A 239 6.51 0.04 27.36
N HIS A 240 5.75 -0.60 26.48
CA HIS A 240 6.27 -1.32 25.33
C HIS A 240 5.78 -0.76 23.99
N TRP A 241 4.59 -0.19 23.95
CA TRP A 241 4.06 0.46 22.76
C TRP A 241 3.62 1.87 23.12
N GLU A 242 4.36 2.86 22.61
CA GLU A 242 4.10 4.28 22.79
C GLU A 242 3.47 4.91 21.56
N PHE A 243 2.79 6.01 21.79
CA PHE A 243 2.18 6.85 20.78
C PHE A 243 2.70 8.27 20.95
N ALA A 244 3.26 8.84 19.90
CA ALA A 244 3.93 10.13 20.01
C ALA A 244 3.61 11.03 18.80
N VAL A 245 3.95 12.28 18.93
CA VAL A 245 3.81 13.28 17.87
C VAL A 245 5.07 14.15 17.86
N PRO A 246 5.63 14.50 16.67
CA PRO A 246 6.74 15.43 16.58
C PRO A 246 6.23 16.86 16.84
N PRO A 247 7.11 17.79 17.27
CA PRO A 247 6.86 19.21 17.14
C PRO A 247 6.55 19.58 15.67
N GLN A 248 5.72 20.60 15.48
CA GLN A 248 5.26 20.99 14.14
C GLN A 248 6.41 21.35 13.19
N ASP A 249 7.48 21.92 13.69
CA ASP A 249 8.68 22.31 12.94
C ASP A 249 9.57 21.12 12.56
N GLU A 250 9.44 19.97 13.24
CA GLU A 250 10.18 18.75 12.94
C GLU A 250 9.42 17.78 12.04
N LEU A 251 8.12 17.99 11.84
CA LEU A 251 7.27 17.08 11.08
C LEU A 251 7.80 16.88 9.66
N ALA A 252 8.13 17.97 8.95
CA ALA A 252 8.62 17.91 7.58
C ALA A 252 9.95 17.12 7.46
N ASN A 253 10.83 17.23 8.45
CA ASN A 253 12.09 16.47 8.48
C ASN A 253 11.84 14.97 8.62
N MET A 254 10.86 14.59 9.48
CA MET A 254 10.47 13.18 9.62
C MET A 254 9.79 12.64 8.37
N GLU A 255 8.84 13.39 7.79
CA GLU A 255 8.17 13.03 6.54
C GLU A 255 9.19 12.80 5.43
N GLN A 256 10.16 13.69 5.30
CA GLN A 256 11.21 13.58 4.29
C GLN A 256 12.09 12.34 4.50
N PHE A 257 12.52 12.07 5.74
CA PHE A 257 13.40 10.93 6.01
C PHE A 257 12.69 9.59 5.84
N PHE A 258 11.44 9.47 6.28
CA PHE A 258 10.69 8.22 6.26
C PHE A 258 9.78 8.04 5.04
N LEU A 259 10.00 8.80 3.98
CA LEU A 259 9.20 8.73 2.74
C LEU A 259 7.69 8.87 3.02
N LEU A 260 7.31 9.72 3.96
CA LEU A 260 5.92 9.93 4.32
C LEU A 260 5.39 11.19 3.62
N GLY A 261 4.61 10.99 2.56
CA GLY A 261 3.89 12.09 1.90
C GLY A 261 2.60 12.38 2.65
N VAL A 262 2.41 13.62 3.12
CA VAL A 262 1.17 14.05 3.77
C VAL A 262 0.67 15.31 3.11
N THR A 263 -0.61 15.33 2.70
CA THR A 263 -1.26 16.50 2.11
C THR A 263 -2.67 16.70 2.65
N PRO A 264 -3.17 17.94 2.68
CA PRO A 264 -4.55 18.19 3.05
C PRO A 264 -5.53 17.48 2.11
N GLY A 265 -6.46 16.75 2.66
CA GLY A 265 -7.56 16.12 1.96
C GLY A 265 -8.87 16.91 2.07
N GLN A 266 -9.95 16.34 1.55
CA GLN A 266 -11.27 16.96 1.65
C GLN A 266 -11.81 16.91 3.08
N LYS A 267 -12.61 17.93 3.47
CA LYS A 267 -13.32 17.98 4.77
C LYS A 267 -12.41 17.83 6.00
N GLY A 268 -11.16 18.29 5.90
CA GLY A 268 -10.21 18.23 7.03
C GLY A 268 -9.61 16.85 7.28
N THR A 269 -9.70 15.94 6.31
CA THR A 269 -8.91 14.70 6.30
C THR A 269 -7.49 14.98 5.82
N LEU A 270 -6.58 14.03 6.04
CA LEU A 270 -5.25 14.04 5.46
C LEU A 270 -5.14 12.88 4.46
N GLN A 271 -4.55 13.16 3.31
CA GLN A 271 -4.10 12.13 2.38
C GLN A 271 -2.64 11.86 2.66
N HIS A 272 -2.25 10.61 2.71
CA HIS A 272 -0.89 10.24 3.10
C HIS A 272 -0.47 8.89 2.51
N SER A 273 0.83 8.75 2.29
CA SER A 273 1.44 7.43 2.08
C SER A 273 1.55 6.69 3.42
N LEU A 274 1.97 5.43 3.36
CA LEU A 274 2.25 4.63 4.54
C LEU A 274 3.77 4.52 4.73
N SER A 275 4.19 4.40 5.97
CA SER A 275 5.57 4.16 6.31
C SER A 275 5.64 3.36 7.60
N THR A 276 6.28 2.19 7.52
CA THR A 276 6.58 1.36 8.69
C THR A 276 8.04 0.91 8.60
N VAL A 277 8.78 1.01 9.68
CA VAL A 277 10.22 0.73 9.70
C VAL A 277 10.61 -0.11 10.92
N VAL A 278 11.49 -1.09 10.70
CA VAL A 278 12.21 -1.79 11.76
C VAL A 278 13.59 -1.15 11.91
N ILE A 279 13.90 -0.69 13.10
CA ILE A 279 15.17 -0.05 13.45
C ILE A 279 15.91 -0.97 14.43
N GLY A 280 17.16 -1.27 14.13
CA GLY A 280 18.01 -2.12 14.94
C GLY A 280 18.47 -1.46 16.23
N LYS A 281 19.07 -2.24 17.13
CA LYS A 281 19.64 -1.78 18.40
C LYS A 281 20.70 -0.68 18.24
N ASP A 282 21.36 -0.64 17.09
CA ASP A 282 22.36 0.37 16.73
C ASP A 282 21.76 1.65 16.14
N GLY A 283 20.43 1.71 16.01
CA GLY A 283 19.70 2.85 15.45
C GLY A 283 19.75 2.93 13.94
N LYS A 284 20.01 1.81 13.25
CA LYS A 284 19.98 1.74 11.80
C LYS A 284 18.71 1.06 11.31
N VAL A 285 18.27 1.45 10.12
CA VAL A 285 17.18 0.76 9.43
C VAL A 285 17.56 -0.70 9.19
N VAL A 286 16.69 -1.62 9.56
CA VAL A 286 16.77 -3.05 9.27
C VAL A 286 15.86 -3.39 8.11
N ALA A 287 14.61 -2.92 8.15
CA ALA A 287 13.63 -3.12 7.10
C ALA A 287 12.71 -1.90 7.01
N PHE A 288 12.20 -1.64 5.80
CA PHE A 288 11.28 -0.56 5.52
C PHE A 288 10.09 -1.07 4.69
N TYR A 289 8.89 -0.66 5.05
CA TYR A 289 7.63 -1.07 4.44
C TYR A 289 6.81 0.18 4.09
N PRO A 290 6.81 0.61 2.82
CA PRO A 290 6.08 1.81 2.39
C PRO A 290 4.58 1.56 2.18
N THR A 291 4.12 0.31 2.28
CA THR A 291 2.75 -0.10 1.95
C THR A 291 2.01 -0.69 3.15
N ASN A 292 0.77 -1.15 2.95
CA ASN A 292 -0.05 -1.81 3.97
C ASN A 292 -0.14 -3.33 3.82
N ASP A 293 0.54 -3.92 2.85
CA ASP A 293 0.42 -5.33 2.48
C ASP A 293 1.43 -6.25 3.18
N TRP A 294 2.35 -5.66 3.98
CA TRP A 294 3.28 -6.44 4.77
C TRP A 294 2.59 -7.35 5.80
N LYS A 295 3.19 -8.50 6.05
CA LYS A 295 2.66 -9.50 6.99
C LYS A 295 3.30 -9.35 8.36
N VAL A 296 2.48 -9.51 9.40
CA VAL A 296 2.93 -9.53 10.80
C VAL A 296 4.05 -10.57 11.03
N SER A 297 3.98 -11.74 10.35
CA SER A 297 5.02 -12.77 10.44
C SER A 297 6.38 -12.29 9.97
N ASP A 298 6.41 -11.51 8.89
CA ASP A 298 7.64 -11.06 8.25
C ASP A 298 8.33 -10.00 9.12
N VAL A 299 7.56 -9.01 9.58
CA VAL A 299 8.04 -7.98 10.51
C VAL A 299 8.56 -8.60 11.82
N LEU A 300 7.85 -9.59 12.38
CA LEU A 300 8.31 -10.29 13.57
C LEU A 300 9.60 -11.08 13.33
N SER A 301 9.78 -11.66 12.13
CA SER A 301 11.02 -12.32 11.75
C SER A 301 12.20 -11.35 11.73
N GLU A 302 12.01 -10.20 11.10
CA GLU A 302 13.02 -9.12 11.07
C GLU A 302 13.36 -8.61 12.47
N MET A 303 12.34 -8.38 13.31
CA MET A 303 12.56 -7.95 14.69
C MET A 303 13.35 -8.98 15.51
N LYS A 304 13.03 -10.28 15.38
CA LYS A 304 13.76 -11.37 16.04
C LYS A 304 15.21 -11.42 15.59
N GLN A 305 15.45 -11.38 14.28
CA GLN A 305 16.79 -11.38 13.73
C GLN A 305 17.60 -10.18 14.21
N ALA A 306 17.01 -8.98 14.21
CA ALA A 306 17.64 -7.77 14.70
C ALA A 306 17.90 -7.79 16.22
N ALA A 307 17.08 -8.50 16.99
CA ALA A 307 17.29 -8.71 18.43
C ALA A 307 18.40 -9.73 18.73
N GLY A 308 18.79 -10.57 17.76
CA GLY A 308 19.75 -11.65 17.94
C GLY A 308 19.10 -12.89 18.57
N ALA A 309 17.80 -13.07 18.34
CA ALA A 309 17.00 -14.18 18.90
C ALA A 309 16.65 -15.24 17.83
#